data_b901db897d004cab46e9793b7e7e275d
#
_entry.id   b901db897d004cab46e9793b7e7e275d
#
_cell.length_a   1.000
_cell.length_b   1.000
_cell.length_c   1.000
_cell.angle_alpha   90.00
_cell.angle_beta   90.00
_cell.angle_gamma   90.00
#
_symmetry.space_group_name_H-M   'P 1'
#
loop_
_entity.id
_entity.type
_entity.pdbx_description
1 polymer ?
#
loop_
_entity_poly.entity_id
_entity_poly.type
_entity_poly.pdbx_seq_one_letter_code
_entity_poly.pdbx_strand_id
1 'polypeptide(L)'
;MFKHILVPTDGTPHSQQTVERAISFAKEAGARLTFFYAKPEYPVAYYGEGALIDTTSPELFEQLAEQQAQEILDVVEKQCSAAGVPCNKLTLTSDIIYEAIIEAATTSGCDLIFMASHGRRGLKSLLLGSETNKVLTHSTIPVLVYR
;
A
#
# COMPACT_ATOMS: atom_id res chain seq x y z
N MET A 1 -3.08 6.56 21.94
CA MET A 1 -3.77 7.49 21.06
C MET A 1 -4.22 6.81 19.77
N PHE A 2 -3.31 6.40 18.90
CA PHE A 2 -3.66 5.62 17.71
C PHE A 2 -3.80 4.13 18.04
N LYS A 3 -4.85 3.49 17.56
CA LYS A 3 -5.19 2.09 17.86
C LYS A 3 -5.11 1.18 16.66
N HIS A 4 -5.31 1.71 15.46
CA HIS A 4 -5.32 0.93 14.24
C HIS A 4 -4.72 1.72 13.08
N ILE A 5 -3.61 1.26 12.56
CA ILE A 5 -2.77 1.98 11.61
C ILE A 5 -2.79 1.28 10.26
N LEU A 6 -3.10 2.01 9.19
CA LEU A 6 -2.93 1.51 7.83
C LEU A 6 -1.51 1.80 7.34
N VAL A 7 -0.86 0.81 6.75
CA VAL A 7 0.48 0.92 6.17
C VAL A 7 0.44 0.47 4.71
N PRO A 8 0.39 1.39 3.75
CA PRO A 8 0.55 1.05 2.35
C PRO A 8 1.96 0.53 2.06
N THR A 9 2.06 -0.52 1.29
CA THR A 9 3.34 -1.07 0.84
C THR A 9 3.28 -1.43 -0.63
N ASP A 10 4.38 -1.27 -1.35
CA ASP A 10 4.54 -1.65 -2.75
C ASP A 10 5.56 -2.79 -2.96
N GLY A 11 6.07 -3.33 -1.87
CA GLY A 11 7.05 -4.42 -1.89
C GLY A 11 8.47 -4.00 -2.27
N THR A 12 8.73 -2.72 -2.48
CA THR A 12 10.09 -2.23 -2.80
C THR A 12 10.98 -2.19 -1.56
N PRO A 13 12.33 -2.21 -1.72
CA PRO A 13 13.26 -2.04 -0.59
C PRO A 13 13.06 -0.74 0.18
N HIS A 14 12.63 0.32 -0.51
CA HIS A 14 12.34 1.61 0.14
C HIS A 14 11.09 1.51 1.05
N SER A 15 10.06 0.84 0.59
CA SER A 15 8.86 0.54 1.35
C SER A 15 9.15 -0.33 2.58
N GLN A 16 10.15 -1.21 2.48
CA GLN A 16 10.56 -2.10 3.56
C GLN A 16 11.01 -1.34 4.82
N GLN A 17 11.77 -0.26 4.67
CA GLN A 17 12.17 0.57 5.80
C GLN A 17 10.97 1.21 6.50
N THR A 18 9.99 1.63 5.72
CA THR A 18 8.74 2.19 6.25
C THR A 18 7.96 1.14 7.02
N VAL A 19 7.89 -0.08 6.50
CA VAL A 19 7.25 -1.22 7.17
C VAL A 19 7.90 -1.48 8.54
N GLU A 20 9.22 -1.56 8.60
CA GLU A 20 9.95 -1.78 9.85
C GLU A 20 9.69 -0.68 10.87
N ARG A 21 9.65 0.57 10.44
CA ARG A 21 9.35 1.72 11.30
C ARG A 21 7.90 1.72 11.77
N ALA A 22 6.97 1.35 10.90
CA ALA A 22 5.56 1.23 11.27
C ALA A 22 5.33 0.13 12.31
N ILE A 23 6.01 -1.00 12.18
CA ILE A 23 5.94 -2.09 13.16
C ILE A 23 6.48 -1.63 14.52
N SER A 24 7.63 -0.95 14.54
CA SER A 24 8.21 -0.40 15.76
C SER A 24 7.27 0.62 16.42
N PHE A 25 6.73 1.54 15.63
CA PHE A 25 5.77 2.54 16.10
C PHE A 25 4.50 1.89 16.69
N ALA A 26 3.94 0.93 15.98
CA ALA A 26 2.73 0.22 16.46
C ALA A 26 2.98 -0.53 17.76
N LYS A 27 4.16 -1.14 17.90
CA LYS A 27 4.56 -1.83 19.13
C LYS A 27 4.62 -0.88 20.32
N GLU A 28 5.23 0.27 20.16
CA GLU A 28 5.33 1.29 21.20
C GLU A 28 3.97 1.90 21.55
N ALA A 29 3.14 2.13 20.53
CA ALA A 29 1.80 2.70 20.71
C ALA A 29 0.76 1.70 21.21
N GLY A 30 1.06 0.41 21.22
CA GLY A 30 0.08 -0.65 21.52
C GLY A 30 -1.02 -0.74 20.48
N ALA A 31 -0.69 -0.45 19.21
CA ALA A 31 -1.62 -0.43 18.08
C ALA A 31 -1.52 -1.72 17.26
N ARG A 32 -2.58 -2.02 16.51
CA ARG A 32 -2.58 -3.04 15.45
C ARG A 32 -2.34 -2.40 14.09
N LEU A 33 -1.86 -3.21 13.15
CA LEU A 33 -1.57 -2.77 11.79
C LEU A 33 -2.52 -3.42 10.77
N THR A 34 -2.80 -2.72 9.70
CA THR A 34 -3.32 -3.29 8.45
C THR A 34 -2.36 -2.89 7.33
N PHE A 35 -1.69 -3.88 6.74
CA PHE A 35 -0.88 -3.65 5.56
C PHE A 35 -1.76 -3.69 4.32
N PHE A 36 -1.53 -2.74 3.45
CA PHE A 36 -2.32 -2.55 2.25
C PHE A 36 -1.44 -2.56 1.00
N TYR A 37 -1.84 -3.35 0.01
CA TYR A 37 -1.26 -3.35 -1.33
C TYR A 37 -2.35 -3.13 -2.37
N ALA A 38 -2.16 -2.13 -3.25
CA ALA A 38 -3.05 -1.87 -4.36
C ALA A 38 -2.64 -2.74 -5.56
N LYS A 39 -3.50 -3.67 -5.95
CA LYS A 39 -3.30 -4.47 -7.17
C LYS A 39 -3.65 -3.63 -8.39
N PRO A 40 -2.89 -3.74 -9.49
CA PRO A 40 -3.21 -3.03 -10.72
C PRO A 40 -4.48 -3.57 -11.38
N GLU A 41 -5.20 -2.71 -12.06
CA GLU A 41 -6.29 -3.11 -12.92
C GLU A 41 -5.77 -3.73 -14.22
N TYR A 42 -6.58 -4.60 -14.83
CA TYR A 42 -6.23 -5.18 -16.14
C TYR A 42 -6.07 -4.06 -17.17
N PRO A 43 -4.92 -3.97 -17.85
CA PRO A 43 -4.68 -2.89 -18.80
C PRO A 43 -5.56 -3.06 -20.03
N VAL A 44 -6.37 -2.04 -20.34
CA VAL A 44 -7.14 -1.95 -21.57
C VAL A 44 -6.50 -0.87 -22.42
N ALA A 45 -5.82 -1.27 -23.50
CA ALA A 45 -5.22 -0.35 -24.46
C ALA A 45 -6.01 -0.36 -25.75
N TYR A 46 -6.54 0.81 -26.12
CA TYR A 46 -7.14 1.03 -27.44
C TYR A 46 -6.16 1.83 -28.30
N TYR A 47 -5.63 1.21 -29.34
CA TYR A 47 -4.78 1.88 -30.33
C TYR A 47 -5.49 1.87 -31.68
N GLY A 48 -6.03 3.00 -32.13
CA GLY A 48 -6.58 3.18 -33.47
C GLY A 48 -7.59 2.10 -33.89
N GLU A 49 -7.49 1.62 -35.14
CA GLU A 49 -8.36 0.56 -35.69
C GLU A 49 -7.96 -0.87 -35.26
N GLY A 50 -6.91 -1.02 -34.44
CA GLY A 50 -6.43 -2.31 -33.97
C GLY A 50 -6.44 -2.37 -32.44
N ALA A 51 -7.22 -3.26 -31.86
CA ALA A 51 -7.02 -3.64 -30.48
C ALA A 51 -5.64 -4.31 -30.37
N LEU A 52 -4.74 -3.75 -29.54
CA LEU A 52 -3.58 -4.51 -29.13
C LEU A 52 -4.09 -5.66 -28.28
N ILE A 53 -4.01 -6.87 -28.86
CA ILE A 53 -4.30 -8.07 -28.13
C ILE A 53 -3.13 -8.25 -27.15
N ASP A 54 -3.34 -7.86 -25.89
CA ASP A 54 -2.49 -8.33 -24.83
C ASP A 54 -2.64 -9.87 -24.85
N THR A 55 -1.50 -10.56 -24.98
CA THR A 55 -1.47 -12.02 -24.98
C THR A 55 -1.81 -12.63 -23.62
N THR A 56 -1.89 -11.80 -22.58
CA THR A 56 -2.28 -12.20 -21.23
C THR A 56 -3.79 -12.10 -21.08
N SER A 57 -4.45 -13.22 -20.73
CA SER A 57 -5.87 -13.19 -20.43
C SER A 57 -6.16 -12.40 -19.16
N PRO A 58 -7.35 -11.78 -19.02
CA PRO A 58 -7.75 -11.10 -17.79
C PRO A 58 -7.64 -12.00 -16.55
N GLU A 59 -8.00 -13.26 -16.68
CA GLU A 59 -7.95 -14.23 -15.59
C GLU A 59 -6.52 -14.53 -15.16
N LEU A 60 -5.60 -14.70 -16.10
CA LEU A 60 -4.19 -14.93 -15.80
C LEU A 60 -3.56 -13.68 -15.18
N PHE A 61 -3.88 -12.51 -15.69
CA PHE A 61 -3.42 -11.24 -15.12
C PHE A 61 -3.85 -11.10 -13.67
N GLU A 62 -5.11 -11.37 -13.36
CA GLU A 62 -5.66 -11.30 -12.00
C GLU A 62 -4.98 -12.30 -11.07
N GLN A 63 -4.75 -13.53 -11.53
CA GLN A 63 -4.04 -14.56 -10.75
C GLN A 63 -2.61 -14.13 -10.42
N LEU A 64 -1.88 -13.57 -11.38
CA LEU A 64 -0.51 -13.10 -11.18
C LEU A 64 -0.46 -11.89 -10.24
N ALA A 65 -1.41 -10.97 -10.37
CA ALA A 65 -1.52 -9.81 -9.48
C ALA A 65 -1.84 -10.26 -8.04
N GLU A 66 -2.73 -11.20 -7.85
CA GLU A 66 -3.05 -11.77 -6.54
C GLU A 66 -1.85 -12.50 -5.93
N GLN A 67 -1.17 -13.31 -6.71
CA GLN A 67 0.05 -14.00 -6.26
C GLN A 67 1.11 -13.00 -5.78
N GLN A 68 1.37 -11.97 -6.56
CA GLN A 68 2.32 -10.92 -6.19
C GLN A 68 1.90 -10.19 -4.91
N ALA A 69 0.62 -9.88 -4.78
CA ALA A 69 0.08 -9.24 -3.57
C ALA A 69 0.31 -10.13 -2.34
N GLN A 70 0.03 -11.41 -2.43
CA GLN A 70 0.23 -12.35 -1.33
C GLN A 70 1.72 -12.49 -0.96
N GLU A 71 2.61 -12.57 -1.93
CA GLU A 71 4.05 -12.63 -1.67
C GLU A 71 4.55 -11.40 -0.91
N ILE A 72 4.11 -10.19 -1.30
CA ILE A 72 4.45 -8.93 -0.64
C ILE A 72 3.91 -8.90 0.79
N LEU A 73 2.64 -9.23 0.97
CA LEU A 73 1.95 -9.12 2.26
C LEU A 73 2.36 -10.22 3.24
N ASP A 74 2.72 -11.41 2.76
CA ASP A 74 3.20 -12.50 3.62
C ASP A 74 4.54 -12.16 4.27
N VAL A 75 5.41 -11.44 3.58
CA VAL A 75 6.68 -10.96 4.14
C VAL A 75 6.44 -10.03 5.33
N VAL A 76 5.54 -9.07 5.19
CA VAL A 76 5.25 -8.11 6.27
C VAL A 76 4.50 -8.76 7.43
N GLU A 77 3.64 -9.74 7.16
CA GLU A 77 2.95 -10.50 8.20
C GLU A 77 3.93 -11.28 9.08
N LYS A 78 4.93 -11.92 8.47
CA LYS A 78 5.99 -12.61 9.21
C LYS A 78 6.79 -11.67 10.09
N GLN A 79 7.09 -10.46 9.61
CA GLN A 79 7.78 -9.43 10.38
C GLN A 79 6.95 -8.97 11.59
N CYS A 80 5.67 -8.79 11.42
CA CYS A 80 4.77 -8.45 12.51
C CYS A 80 4.69 -9.55 13.56
N SER A 81 4.58 -10.79 13.13
CA SER A 81 4.55 -11.96 14.03
C SER A 81 5.82 -12.06 14.84
N ALA A 82 6.99 -11.86 14.21
CA ALA A 82 8.27 -11.85 14.89
C ALA A 82 8.39 -10.72 15.93
N ALA A 83 7.77 -9.57 15.68
CA ALA A 83 7.76 -8.43 16.58
C ALA A 83 6.66 -8.50 17.66
N GLY A 84 5.72 -9.42 17.53
CA GLY A 84 4.56 -9.54 18.43
C GLY A 84 3.52 -8.44 18.23
N VAL A 85 3.41 -7.90 17.02
CA VAL A 85 2.43 -6.86 16.66
C VAL A 85 1.27 -7.49 15.89
N PRO A 86 0.02 -7.31 16.33
CA PRO A 86 -1.13 -7.81 15.57
C PRO A 86 -1.26 -7.10 14.23
N CYS A 87 -1.41 -7.86 13.15
CA CYS A 87 -1.62 -7.26 11.84
C CYS A 87 -2.61 -8.03 10.97
N ASN A 88 -3.22 -7.30 10.04
CA ASN A 88 -4.05 -7.80 8.97
C ASN A 88 -3.46 -7.42 7.61
N LYS A 89 -3.89 -8.14 6.58
CA LYS A 89 -3.54 -7.88 5.19
C LYS A 89 -4.78 -7.47 4.43
N LEU A 90 -4.66 -6.48 3.55
CA LEU A 90 -5.75 -5.98 2.73
C LEU A 90 -5.27 -5.63 1.33
N THR A 91 -6.02 -6.01 0.32
CA THR A 91 -5.80 -5.60 -1.07
C THR A 91 -7.07 -5.00 -1.65
N LEU A 92 -6.90 -4.04 -2.55
CA LEU A 92 -7.93 -3.54 -3.44
C LEU A 92 -7.35 -3.50 -4.85
N THR A 93 -8.17 -3.69 -5.85
CA THR A 93 -7.77 -3.54 -7.25
C THR A 93 -8.10 -2.13 -7.70
N SER A 94 -7.07 -1.31 -7.96
CA SER A 94 -7.23 0.07 -8.41
C SER A 94 -5.94 0.62 -8.97
N ASP A 95 -6.02 1.38 -10.05
CA ASP A 95 -4.90 2.17 -10.57
C ASP A 95 -4.82 3.56 -9.94
N ILE A 96 -5.85 3.96 -9.19
CA ILE A 96 -5.88 5.23 -8.45
C ILE A 96 -5.45 4.97 -7.02
N ILE A 97 -4.14 4.95 -6.80
CA ILE A 97 -3.50 4.46 -5.57
C ILE A 97 -3.94 5.25 -4.34
N TYR A 98 -3.92 6.59 -4.38
CA TYR A 98 -4.27 7.40 -3.21
C TYR A 98 -5.72 7.20 -2.76
N GLU A 99 -6.66 7.05 -3.70
CA GLU A 99 -8.06 6.76 -3.38
C GLU A 99 -8.21 5.39 -2.72
N ALA A 100 -7.51 4.38 -3.26
CA ALA A 100 -7.51 3.04 -2.70
C ALA A 100 -6.93 3.00 -1.29
N ILE A 101 -5.88 3.77 -1.00
CA ILE A 101 -5.30 3.90 0.34
C ILE A 101 -6.33 4.49 1.32
N ILE A 102 -6.98 5.58 0.94
CA ILE A 102 -7.98 6.24 1.80
C ILE A 102 -9.20 5.33 2.02
N GLU A 103 -9.66 4.67 0.97
CA GLU A 103 -10.76 3.69 1.07
C GLU A 103 -10.39 2.53 2.01
N ALA A 104 -9.22 1.96 1.85
CA ALA A 104 -8.73 0.88 2.70
C ALA A 104 -8.66 1.30 4.17
N ALA A 105 -8.15 2.50 4.46
CA ALA A 105 -8.09 3.03 5.82
C ALA A 105 -9.47 3.25 6.42
N THR A 106 -10.39 3.82 5.66
CA THR A 106 -11.75 4.12 6.10
C THR A 106 -12.54 2.84 6.36
N THR A 107 -12.55 1.91 5.42
CA THR A 107 -13.31 0.66 5.53
C THR A 107 -12.77 -0.28 6.60
N SER A 108 -11.47 -0.23 6.87
CA SER A 108 -10.83 -1.01 7.94
C SER A 108 -10.96 -0.37 9.33
N GLY A 109 -11.47 0.85 9.41
CA GLY A 109 -11.56 1.58 10.68
C GLY A 109 -10.21 2.00 11.25
N CYS A 110 -9.27 2.33 10.36
CA CYS A 110 -7.96 2.84 10.77
C CYS A 110 -8.07 4.30 11.23
N ASP A 111 -7.30 4.67 12.24
CA ASP A 111 -7.26 6.02 12.80
C ASP A 111 -5.94 6.76 12.49
N LEU A 112 -5.04 6.10 11.77
CA LEU A 112 -3.80 6.67 11.26
C LEU A 112 -3.41 5.96 9.96
N ILE A 113 -2.88 6.74 9.02
CA ILE A 113 -2.16 6.21 7.85
C ILE A 113 -0.68 6.49 8.04
N PHE A 114 0.15 5.45 8.00
CA PHE A 114 1.60 5.56 8.12
C PHE A 114 2.23 5.19 6.79
N MET A 115 2.83 6.15 6.11
CA MET A 115 3.35 5.92 4.77
C MET A 115 4.70 6.56 4.52
N ALA A 116 5.41 6.03 3.50
CA ALA A 116 6.68 6.59 3.06
C ALA A 116 6.48 7.96 2.38
N SER A 117 7.49 8.81 2.44
CA SER A 117 7.50 10.08 1.72
C SER A 117 7.55 9.90 0.20
N HIS A 118 8.11 8.77 -0.29
CA HIS A 118 8.24 8.43 -1.69
C HIS A 118 7.88 6.97 -1.93
N GLY A 119 7.23 6.69 -3.06
CA GLY A 119 6.96 5.34 -3.52
C GLY A 119 8.03 4.83 -4.49
N ARG A 120 7.62 3.95 -5.40
CA ARG A 120 8.45 3.24 -6.38
C ARG A 120 9.38 4.14 -7.22
N ARG A 121 9.00 5.39 -7.45
CA ARG A 121 9.76 6.38 -8.24
C ARG A 121 10.56 7.33 -7.35
N GLY A 122 11.08 6.84 -6.24
CA GLY A 122 11.83 7.65 -5.27
C GLY A 122 12.87 8.54 -5.92
N LEU A 123 12.50 9.80 -6.13
CA LEU A 123 13.45 10.85 -6.47
C LEU A 123 14.18 11.22 -5.19
N LYS A 124 15.49 11.32 -5.27
CA LYS A 124 16.36 11.81 -4.16
C LYS A 124 16.13 13.31 -3.86
N SER A 125 14.91 13.79 -4.05
CA SER A 125 14.57 15.19 -3.87
C SER A 125 13.88 15.42 -2.52
N LEU A 126 13.96 16.63 -2.03
CA LEU A 126 13.28 17.11 -0.82
C LEU A 126 11.74 17.14 -0.97
N LEU A 127 11.21 16.78 -2.13
CA LEU A 127 9.80 16.82 -2.44
C LEU A 127 9.10 15.52 -2.02
N LEU A 128 7.88 15.63 -1.54
CA LEU A 128 7.02 14.49 -1.27
C LEU A 128 6.65 13.77 -2.58
N GLY A 129 6.53 12.44 -2.53
CA GLY A 129 6.00 11.66 -3.64
C GLY A 129 4.57 12.08 -3.99
N SER A 130 4.19 11.90 -5.25
CA SER A 130 2.88 12.33 -5.74
C SER A 130 1.71 11.67 -5.01
N GLU A 131 1.81 10.37 -4.74
CA GLU A 131 0.75 9.64 -4.02
C GLU A 131 0.66 10.08 -2.56
N THR A 132 1.79 10.27 -1.87
CA THR A 132 1.83 10.79 -0.50
C THR A 132 1.17 12.16 -0.41
N ASN A 133 1.48 13.03 -1.36
CA ASN A 133 0.88 14.37 -1.42
C ASN A 133 -0.64 14.31 -1.62
N LYS A 134 -1.12 13.43 -2.49
CA LYS A 134 -2.56 13.23 -2.74
C LYS A 134 -3.27 12.66 -1.50
N VAL A 135 -2.67 11.71 -0.81
CA VAL A 135 -3.24 11.17 0.44
C VAL A 135 -3.34 12.28 1.50
N LEU A 136 -2.28 13.07 1.68
CA LEU A 136 -2.29 14.22 2.61
C LEU A 136 -3.37 15.23 2.28
N THR A 137 -3.59 15.49 0.99
CA THR A 137 -4.57 16.49 0.53
C THR A 137 -6.02 16.01 0.72
N HIS A 138 -6.29 14.73 0.51
CA HIS A 138 -7.66 14.20 0.42
C HIS A 138 -8.10 13.38 1.64
N SER A 139 -7.18 12.93 2.49
CA SER A 139 -7.52 12.14 3.67
C SER A 139 -8.09 12.99 4.80
N THR A 140 -9.15 12.48 5.43
CA THR A 140 -9.64 13.00 6.71
C THR A 140 -9.02 12.27 7.90
N ILE A 141 -8.36 11.13 7.64
CA ILE A 141 -7.61 10.37 8.64
C ILE A 141 -6.21 10.99 8.75
N PRO A 142 -5.67 11.19 9.96
CA PRO A 142 -4.30 11.66 10.14
C PRO A 142 -3.28 10.80 9.37
N VAL A 143 -2.27 11.46 8.82
CA VAL A 143 -1.22 10.81 8.02
C VAL A 143 0.13 11.12 8.65
N LEU A 144 0.88 10.07 9.00
CA LEU A 144 2.27 10.16 9.40
C LEU A 144 3.13 9.80 8.20
N VAL A 145 4.00 10.71 7.81
CA VAL A 145 4.92 10.52 6.67
C VAL A 145 6.31 10.25 7.20
N TYR A 146 6.84 9.06 6.89
CA TYR A 146 8.20 8.66 7.24
C TYR A 146 9.15 8.97 6.08
N ARG A 147 10.29 9.57 6.41
CA ARG A 147 11.38 9.88 5.47
C ARG A 147 12.58 8.97 5.68
#